data_cc9e3485a52a2e6b6c2f9b3f17be57a0
#
_entry.id   cc9e3485a52a2e6b6c2f9b3f17be57a0
#
_cell.length_a   1.000
_cell.length_b   1.000
_cell.length_c   1.000
_cell.angle_alpha   90.00
_cell.angle_beta   90.00
_cell.angle_gamma   90.00
#
_symmetry.space_group_name_H-M   'P 1'
#
loop_
_entity.id
_entity.type
_entity.pdbx_description
1 polymer ?
#
loop_
_entity_poly.entity_id
_entity_poly.type
_entity_poly.pdbx_seq_one_letter_code
_entity_poly.pdbx_strand_id
1 'polypeptide(L)'
;MEHEGKPQRQTHEAINYRGGRMLINTHKLPDSPFWTARGNVIAVDRHGNHIFHNVTGSVNKFTKEEDAKNELIELGRLWINSQLG
;
A
#
# COMPACT_ATOMS: atom_id res chain seq x y z
N MET A 1 9.57 -16.45 24.24
CA MET A 1 9.24 -16.29 23.66
C MET A 1 8.98 -16.20 22.79
N GLU A 2 8.91 -16.29 22.58
CA GLU A 2 8.74 -16.14 21.77
C GLU A 2 8.15 -16.16 20.96
N HIS A 3 8.01 -16.11 20.46
CA HIS A 3 7.35 -16.07 19.70
C HIS A 3 7.15 -16.44 18.80
N GLU A 4 7.04 -16.59 18.33
CA GLU A 4 6.82 -16.88 17.52
C GLU A 4 6.32 -16.78 16.64
N GLY A 5 6.31 -16.99 16.41
CA GLY A 5 5.63 -17.08 15.45
C GLY A 5 5.56 -16.16 14.38
N LYS A 6 6.21 -15.86 13.68
CA LYS A 6 6.18 -15.03 12.76
C LYS A 6 5.88 -15.47 11.62
N PRO A 7 5.34 -15.29 11.17
CA PRO A 7 4.81 -15.86 10.26
C PRO A 7 4.99 -15.42 8.99
N GLN A 8 4.22 -14.78 8.38
CA GLN A 8 4.41 -14.46 7.08
C GLN A 8 5.28 -13.29 6.94
N ARG A 9 5.94 -13.16 5.83
CA ARG A 9 6.70 -12.02 5.51
C ARG A 9 5.75 -10.89 5.29
N GLN A 10 6.04 -9.81 5.92
CA GLN A 10 5.18 -8.66 5.86
C GLN A 10 6.04 -7.43 6.02
N THR A 11 5.92 -6.49 5.09
CA THR A 11 6.70 -5.26 5.17
C THR A 11 5.77 -4.06 5.16
N HIS A 12 6.23 -3.01 5.82
CA HIS A 12 5.49 -1.76 5.91
C HIS A 12 6.39 -0.65 5.38
N GLU A 13 5.82 0.21 4.58
CA GLU A 13 6.58 1.32 4.03
C GLU A 13 5.70 2.55 3.96
N ALA A 14 6.29 3.70 4.27
CA ALA A 14 5.60 4.98 4.19
C ALA A 14 6.25 5.80 3.08
N ILE A 15 5.43 6.32 2.19
CA ILE A 15 5.92 7.10 1.05
C ILE A 15 5.20 8.43 1.03
N ASN A 16 5.94 9.52 0.94
CA ASN A 16 5.35 10.86 0.83
C ASN A 16 5.23 11.20 -0.64
N TYR A 17 4.08 11.79 -0.99
CA TYR A 17 3.82 12.15 -2.38
C TYR A 17 2.89 13.36 -2.42
N ARG A 18 3.38 14.47 -2.96
CA ARG A 18 2.61 15.70 -3.17
C ARG A 18 1.88 16.16 -1.91
N GLY A 19 2.58 16.14 -0.78
CA GLY A 19 1.99 16.55 0.48
C GLY A 19 1.14 15.51 1.15
N GLY A 20 0.84 14.41 0.46
CA GLY A 20 0.11 13.30 1.03
C GLY A 20 1.06 12.20 1.46
N ARG A 21 0.48 11.10 1.91
CA ARG A 21 1.28 9.99 2.42
C ARG A 21 0.59 8.66 2.13
N MET A 22 1.38 7.69 1.76
CA MET A 22 0.90 6.33 1.52
C MET A 22 1.55 5.40 2.51
N LEU A 23 0.74 4.61 3.22
CA LEU A 23 1.21 3.58 4.12
C LEU A 23 0.92 2.25 3.45
N ILE A 24 1.98 1.54 3.08
CA ILE A 24 1.86 0.35 2.24
C ILE A 24 2.27 -0.88 3.03
N ASN A 25 1.44 -1.90 2.98
CA ASN A 25 1.74 -3.20 3.56
C ASN A 25 1.75 -4.22 2.45
N THR A 26 2.82 -5.00 2.36
CA THR A 26 2.89 -6.10 1.42
C THR A 26 2.93 -7.40 2.19
N HIS A 27 2.32 -8.42 1.64
CA HIS A 27 2.41 -9.75 2.24
C HIS A 27 2.24 -10.80 1.17
N LYS A 28 2.81 -11.97 1.45
CA LYS A 28 2.67 -13.10 0.56
C LYS A 28 1.42 -13.87 0.94
N LEU A 29 0.66 -14.26 -0.06
CA LEU A 29 -0.56 -15.03 0.19
C LEU A 29 -0.23 -16.41 0.70
N PRO A 30 -1.02 -16.96 1.66
CA PRO A 30 -0.72 -18.27 2.21
C PRO A 30 -0.76 -19.34 1.14
N ASP A 31 0.20 -20.26 1.21
CA ASP A 31 0.27 -21.42 0.32
C ASP A 31 0.23 -21.03 -1.14
N SER A 32 0.85 -19.92 -1.47
CA SER A 32 0.78 -19.38 -2.82
C SER A 32 2.09 -18.65 -3.13
N PRO A 33 2.52 -18.63 -4.39
CA PRO A 33 3.69 -17.84 -4.76
C PRO A 33 3.39 -16.36 -4.95
N PHE A 34 2.13 -15.96 -4.76
CA PHE A 34 1.73 -14.61 -5.10
C PHE A 34 1.82 -13.65 -3.93
N TRP A 35 2.16 -12.42 -4.25
CA TRP A 35 2.20 -11.31 -3.30
C TRP A 35 1.07 -10.36 -3.59
N THR A 36 0.62 -9.66 -2.55
CA THR A 36 -0.35 -8.59 -2.70
C THR A 36 0.05 -7.44 -1.79
N ALA A 37 -0.53 -6.29 -2.03
CA ALA A 37 -0.27 -5.11 -1.23
C ALA A 37 -1.57 -4.39 -0.97
N ARG A 38 -1.64 -3.72 0.16
CA ARG A 38 -2.77 -2.87 0.50
C ARG A 38 -2.28 -1.79 1.43
N GLY A 39 -3.04 -0.73 1.52
CA GLY A 39 -2.59 0.34 2.38
C GLY A 39 -3.61 1.45 2.49
N ASN A 40 -3.16 2.48 3.18
CA ASN A 40 -3.96 3.68 3.38
C ASN A 40 -3.26 4.84 2.72
N VAL A 41 -4.05 5.70 2.10
CA VAL A 41 -3.52 6.89 1.45
C VAL A 41 -4.17 8.09 2.10
N ILE A 42 -3.36 9.08 2.41
CA ILE A 42 -3.81 10.31 3.02
C ILE A 42 -3.46 11.45 2.08
N ALA A 43 -4.43 12.24 1.70
CA ALA A 43 -4.19 13.44 0.91
C ALA A 43 -4.60 14.66 1.73
N VAL A 44 -3.98 15.79 1.42
CA VAL A 44 -4.35 17.05 2.05
C VAL A 44 -4.92 17.92 0.94
N ASP A 45 -6.19 18.30 1.08
CA ASP A 45 -6.83 19.10 0.05
C ASP A 45 -6.41 20.58 0.16
N ARG A 46 -6.93 21.41 -0.74
CA ARG A 46 -6.51 22.80 -0.78
C ARG A 46 -6.95 23.60 0.44
N HIS A 47 -7.86 23.05 1.23
CA HIS A 47 -8.32 23.70 2.46
C HIS A 47 -7.58 23.18 3.69
N GLY A 48 -6.61 22.28 3.48
CA GLY A 48 -5.86 21.73 4.61
C GLY A 48 -6.53 20.54 5.27
N ASN A 49 -7.62 20.04 4.71
CA ASN A 49 -8.30 18.88 5.28
C ASN A 49 -7.61 17.61 4.85
N HIS A 50 -7.53 16.65 5.79
CA HIS A 50 -6.97 15.34 5.50
C HIS A 50 -8.06 14.42 5.01
N ILE A 51 -7.80 13.77 3.89
CA ILE A 51 -8.73 12.83 3.28
C ILE A 51 -8.07 11.46 3.27
N PHE A 52 -8.78 10.46 3.78
CA PHE A 52 -8.26 9.10 3.92
C PHE A 52 -8.91 8.18 2.91
N HIS A 53 -8.14 7.22 2.42
CA HIS A 53 -8.63 6.27 1.43
C HIS A 53 -7.89 4.96 1.58
N ASN A 54 -8.62 3.86 1.54
CA ASN A 54 -8.02 2.54 1.56
C ASN A 54 -7.82 2.07 0.13
N VAL A 55 -6.63 1.53 -0.14
CA VAL A 55 -6.29 1.03 -1.46
C VAL A 55 -5.93 -0.44 -1.33
N THR A 56 -6.48 -1.24 -2.22
CA THR A 56 -6.22 -2.68 -2.24
C THR A 56 -5.67 -3.05 -3.60
N GLY A 57 -4.57 -3.77 -3.60
CA GLY A 57 -3.95 -4.21 -4.83
C GLY A 57 -4.54 -5.52 -5.35
N SER A 58 -4.05 -5.93 -6.50
CA SER A 58 -4.49 -7.17 -7.13
C SER A 58 -4.02 -8.38 -6.32
N VAL A 59 -4.79 -9.45 -6.40
CA VAL A 59 -4.40 -10.72 -5.81
C VAL A 59 -4.15 -11.71 -6.93
N ASN A 60 -3.32 -12.72 -6.64
CA ASN A 60 -3.02 -13.78 -7.60
C ASN A 60 -2.46 -13.23 -8.92
N LYS A 61 -1.65 -12.17 -8.83
CA LYS A 61 -1.10 -11.55 -10.02
C LYS A 61 0.41 -11.43 -9.99
N PHE A 62 0.98 -11.07 -8.84
CA PHE A 62 2.40 -10.77 -8.77
C PHE A 62 3.14 -11.83 -7.95
N THR A 63 4.21 -12.36 -8.52
CA THR A 63 5.05 -13.32 -7.81
C THR A 63 6.22 -12.66 -7.11
N LYS A 64 6.36 -11.34 -7.24
CA LYS A 64 7.40 -10.58 -6.58
C LYS A 64 6.78 -9.50 -5.71
N GLU A 65 7.35 -9.35 -4.51
CA GLU A 65 6.87 -8.33 -3.59
C GLU A 65 6.94 -6.95 -4.19
N GLU A 66 8.03 -6.66 -4.89
CA GLU A 66 8.25 -5.33 -5.46
C GLU A 66 7.17 -4.97 -6.47
N ASP A 67 6.74 -5.93 -7.27
CA ASP A 67 5.71 -5.66 -8.28
C ASP A 67 4.37 -5.35 -7.62
N ALA A 68 4.03 -6.09 -6.56
CA ALA A 68 2.80 -5.80 -5.84
C ALA A 68 2.84 -4.43 -5.19
N LYS A 69 3.99 -4.07 -4.62
CA LYS A 69 4.15 -2.76 -4.02
C LYS A 69 4.03 -1.65 -5.05
N ASN A 70 4.66 -1.83 -6.21
CA ASN A 70 4.65 -0.80 -7.25
C ASN A 70 3.24 -0.56 -7.77
N GLU A 71 2.43 -1.59 -7.88
CA GLU A 71 1.04 -1.40 -8.27
C GLU A 71 0.31 -0.54 -7.27
N LEU A 72 0.51 -0.81 -5.99
CA LEU A 72 -0.19 -0.04 -4.97
C LEU A 72 0.28 1.41 -4.94
N ILE A 73 1.58 1.63 -5.14
CA ILE A 73 2.09 2.99 -5.22
C ILE A 73 1.42 3.75 -6.34
N GLU A 74 1.28 3.12 -7.49
CA GLU A 74 0.66 3.77 -8.63
C GLU A 74 -0.81 4.08 -8.36
N LEU A 75 -1.54 3.16 -7.75
CA LEU A 75 -2.93 3.39 -7.40
C LEU A 75 -3.06 4.54 -6.41
N GLY A 76 -2.16 4.60 -5.42
CA GLY A 76 -2.17 5.68 -4.46
C GLY A 76 -1.87 7.02 -5.10
N ARG A 77 -0.91 7.05 -6.01
CA ARG A 77 -0.57 8.29 -6.71
C ARG A 77 -1.74 8.79 -7.56
N LEU A 78 -2.40 7.88 -8.24
CA LEU A 78 -3.56 8.26 -9.06
C LEU A 78 -4.66 8.84 -8.18
N TRP A 79 -4.90 8.23 -7.02
CA TRP A 79 -5.93 8.73 -6.14
C TRP A 79 -5.56 10.13 -5.59
N ILE A 80 -4.31 10.30 -5.13
CA ILE A 80 -3.88 11.59 -4.61
C ILE A 80 -4.00 12.66 -5.70
N ASN A 81 -3.56 12.34 -6.92
CA ASN A 81 -3.65 13.29 -8.01
C ASN A 81 -5.09 13.70 -8.29
N SER A 82 -6.03 12.75 -8.17
CA SER A 82 -7.43 13.07 -8.41
C SER A 82 -7.99 13.99 -7.34
N GLN A 83 -7.47 13.90 -6.10
CA GLN A 83 -7.93 14.78 -5.03
C GLN A 83 -7.38 16.19 -5.15
N LEU A 84 -6.18 16.31 -5.71
CA LEU A 84 -5.54 17.62 -5.83
C LEU A 84 -5.96 18.37 -7.08
N GLY A 85 -6.66 17.69 -7.93
CA GLY A 85 -7.15 18.31 -9.12
C GLY A 85 -6.20 18.25 -10.25
#